data_f5ad69d9535099c13f1acd4ecf9c8eb7
#
_entry.id   f5ad69d9535099c13f1acd4ecf9c8eb7
#
_cell.length_a   1.000
_cell.length_b   1.000
_cell.length_c   1.000
_cell.angle_alpha   90.00
_cell.angle_beta   90.00
_cell.angle_gamma   90.00
#
_symmetry.space_group_name_H-M   'P 1'
#
loop_
_entity.id
_entity.type
_entity.pdbx_description
1 polymer ?
#
loop_
_entity_poly.entity_id
_entity_poly.type
_entity_poly.pdbx_seq_one_letter_code
_entity_poly.pdbx_strand_id
1 'polypeptide(L)'
;MQIAKNLDCQIAYFSLNFETVKDLISAGHSVGVYENESIVIYHQSKTIPIAHVSNIPLTMNGKASFMIQNVLAAVLGTFLSGVRPEKISQSLKTFIPSPQQTPGRMNIFKFHDFNIMIDFAHNPAGYIAIKNYLATIKANKKIGIISGVGDRRDEDLQACGKTAAEMFDYIIIRQEKNLRGRTEKVIINLLVKGIHEVRSNFPYEVISKEIEAIAHSIIIAKKGDFVVALSDVVSNAIEVVQFYLDQETQSLKSS
;
A
#
# COMPACT_ATOMS: atom_id res chain seq x y z
N MET A 1 -5.29 23.06 -7.83
CA MET A 1 -6.37 23.90 -8.42
C MET A 1 -5.99 24.64 -9.71
N GLN A 2 -4.73 24.87 -10.04
CA GLN A 2 -4.36 25.54 -11.33
C GLN A 2 -4.77 24.75 -12.58
N ILE A 3 -4.68 23.41 -12.54
CA ILE A 3 -5.05 22.55 -13.68
C ILE A 3 -6.55 22.62 -13.99
N ALA A 4 -7.40 22.71 -12.96
CA ALA A 4 -8.86 22.71 -13.10
C ALA A 4 -9.41 23.90 -13.91
N LYS A 5 -8.71 25.03 -13.94
CA LYS A 5 -9.16 26.26 -14.63
C LYS A 5 -9.11 26.17 -16.15
N ASN A 6 -8.39 25.17 -16.70
CA ASN A 6 -8.15 25.04 -18.14
C ASN A 6 -8.78 23.76 -18.73
N LEU A 7 -9.71 23.12 -18.01
CA LEU A 7 -10.36 21.89 -18.46
C LEU A 7 -11.81 22.15 -18.88
N ASP A 8 -12.16 21.76 -20.10
CA ASP A 8 -13.53 21.77 -20.65
C ASP A 8 -14.33 20.53 -20.21
N CYS A 9 -14.26 20.16 -18.91
CA CYS A 9 -14.99 19.03 -18.37
C CYS A 9 -15.50 19.32 -16.96
N GLN A 10 -16.50 18.58 -16.53
CA GLN A 10 -16.99 18.64 -15.16
C GLN A 10 -15.94 18.09 -14.21
N ILE A 11 -15.57 18.87 -13.19
CA ILE A 11 -14.56 18.51 -12.21
C ILE A 11 -15.24 18.12 -10.92
N ALA A 12 -14.81 17.00 -10.36
CA ALA A 12 -15.19 16.54 -9.03
C ALA A 12 -13.94 16.39 -8.15
N TYR A 13 -14.10 16.56 -6.86
CA TYR A 13 -12.99 16.56 -5.92
C TYR A 13 -13.18 15.48 -4.85
N PHE A 14 -12.09 15.00 -4.27
CA PHE A 14 -12.15 14.18 -3.07
C PHE A 14 -11.04 14.54 -2.07
N SER A 15 -11.29 14.33 -0.79
CA SER A 15 -10.33 14.63 0.27
C SER A 15 -10.55 13.72 1.49
N LEU A 16 -9.45 13.42 2.20
CA LEU A 16 -9.51 12.83 3.54
C LEU A 16 -9.86 13.85 4.63
N ASN A 17 -9.86 15.14 4.31
CA ASN A 17 -10.12 16.21 5.27
C ASN A 17 -11.20 17.15 4.72
N PHE A 18 -12.31 17.24 5.43
CA PHE A 18 -13.45 18.11 5.11
C PHE A 18 -13.05 19.58 4.96
N GLU A 19 -12.22 20.09 5.89
CA GLU A 19 -11.83 21.51 5.91
C GLU A 19 -11.11 21.95 4.62
N THR A 20 -10.39 21.03 3.95
CA THR A 20 -9.69 21.34 2.69
C THR A 20 -10.61 21.49 1.49
N VAL A 21 -11.86 21.05 1.59
CA VAL A 21 -12.82 21.02 0.46
C VAL A 21 -14.15 21.70 0.77
N LYS A 22 -14.34 22.25 1.97
CA LYS A 22 -15.60 22.90 2.37
C LYS A 22 -16.03 24.04 1.45
N ASP A 23 -15.08 24.84 0.97
CA ASP A 23 -15.36 25.95 0.04
C ASP A 23 -15.83 25.42 -1.32
N LEU A 24 -15.29 24.28 -1.78
CA LEU A 24 -15.75 23.61 -3.01
C LEU A 24 -17.16 23.05 -2.85
N ILE A 25 -17.48 22.48 -1.68
CA ILE A 25 -18.84 22.02 -1.35
C ILE A 25 -19.80 23.20 -1.36
N SER A 26 -19.44 24.31 -0.69
CA SER A 26 -20.24 25.55 -0.65
C SER A 26 -20.44 26.18 -2.04
N ALA A 27 -19.46 26.04 -2.94
CA ALA A 27 -19.54 26.45 -4.33
C ALA A 27 -20.36 25.52 -5.22
N GLY A 28 -20.93 24.42 -4.68
CA GLY A 28 -21.79 23.49 -5.39
C GLY A 28 -21.07 22.39 -6.19
N HIS A 29 -19.75 22.23 -6.00
CA HIS A 29 -19.02 21.13 -6.62
C HIS A 29 -19.43 19.76 -6.04
N SER A 30 -19.26 18.71 -6.85
CA SER A 30 -19.38 17.33 -6.39
C SER A 30 -18.09 16.92 -5.66
N VAL A 31 -18.22 16.52 -4.41
CA VAL A 31 -17.06 16.23 -3.54
C VAL A 31 -17.26 14.95 -2.76
N GLY A 32 -16.29 14.04 -2.83
CA GLY A 32 -16.19 12.86 -1.96
C GLY A 32 -15.31 13.17 -0.75
N VAL A 33 -15.79 12.89 0.45
CA VAL A 33 -15.06 13.22 1.69
C VAL A 33 -15.03 12.02 2.65
N TYR A 34 -13.89 11.85 3.32
CA TYR A 34 -13.80 11.01 4.50
C TYR A 34 -14.11 11.88 5.73
N GLU A 35 -15.22 11.59 6.36
CA GLU A 35 -15.75 12.36 7.49
C GLU A 35 -16.41 11.42 8.50
N ASN A 36 -16.09 11.59 9.79
CA ASN A 36 -16.65 10.77 10.88
C ASN A 36 -16.54 9.27 10.57
N GLU A 37 -15.36 8.81 10.19
CA GLU A 37 -15.07 7.41 9.80
C GLU A 37 -15.96 6.87 8.66
N SER A 38 -16.53 7.76 7.85
CA SER A 38 -17.44 7.41 6.76
C SER A 38 -17.04 8.03 5.43
N ILE A 39 -17.39 7.34 4.36
CA ILE A 39 -17.33 7.86 3.00
C ILE A 39 -18.63 8.61 2.73
N VAL A 40 -18.54 9.89 2.42
CA VAL A 40 -19.67 10.78 2.18
C VAL A 40 -19.48 11.49 0.84
N ILE A 41 -20.57 11.67 0.10
CA ILE A 41 -20.62 12.50 -1.12
C ILE A 41 -21.46 13.75 -0.85
N TYR A 42 -20.91 14.90 -1.20
CA TYR A 42 -21.63 16.17 -1.32
C TYR A 42 -21.92 16.42 -2.78
N HIS A 43 -23.18 16.54 -3.14
CA HIS A 43 -23.61 16.77 -4.53
C HIS A 43 -24.94 17.54 -4.57
N GLN A 44 -25.00 18.64 -5.32
CA GLN A 44 -26.23 19.47 -5.49
C GLN A 44 -26.91 19.81 -4.14
N SER A 45 -26.12 20.31 -3.19
CA SER A 45 -26.57 20.66 -1.83
C SER A 45 -27.09 19.49 -0.99
N LYS A 46 -26.87 18.24 -1.43
CA LYS A 46 -27.24 17.03 -0.67
C LYS A 46 -25.99 16.40 -0.08
N THR A 47 -26.13 15.91 1.15
CA THR A 47 -25.13 15.06 1.82
C THR A 47 -25.58 13.60 1.69
N ILE A 48 -24.77 12.77 1.09
CA ILE A 48 -25.09 11.38 0.74
C ILE A 48 -24.08 10.47 1.45
N PRO A 49 -24.42 9.86 2.60
CA PRO A 49 -23.55 8.89 3.24
C PRO A 49 -23.53 7.59 2.44
N ILE A 50 -22.33 7.04 2.23
CA ILE A 50 -22.12 5.81 1.44
C ILE A 50 -21.86 4.61 2.36
N ALA A 51 -20.79 4.67 3.16
CA ALA A 51 -20.44 3.57 4.06
C ALA A 51 -19.46 4.04 5.13
N HIS A 52 -19.53 3.43 6.31
CA HIS A 52 -18.50 3.53 7.35
C HIS A 52 -17.28 2.69 6.92
N VAL A 53 -16.08 3.18 7.12
CA VAL A 53 -14.84 2.55 6.61
C VAL A 53 -14.57 1.18 7.24
N SER A 54 -15.02 0.91 8.47
CA SER A 54 -14.91 -0.42 9.08
C SER A 54 -15.72 -1.49 8.33
N ASN A 55 -16.73 -1.09 7.55
CA ASN A 55 -17.54 -1.97 6.72
C ASN A 55 -17.00 -2.14 5.29
N ILE A 56 -15.85 -1.55 4.98
CA ILE A 56 -15.18 -1.61 3.68
C ILE A 56 -13.90 -2.43 3.83
N PRO A 57 -13.87 -3.73 3.46
CA PRO A 57 -12.70 -4.59 3.69
C PRO A 57 -11.40 -4.04 3.09
N LEU A 58 -11.49 -3.35 1.96
CA LEU A 58 -10.34 -2.74 1.26
C LEU A 58 -9.60 -1.70 2.12
N THR A 59 -10.26 -1.06 3.07
CA THR A 59 -9.66 -0.03 3.94
C THR A 59 -8.88 -0.60 5.13
N MET A 60 -8.85 -1.91 5.31
CA MET A 60 -8.26 -2.58 6.47
C MET A 60 -8.81 -2.02 7.80
N ASN A 61 -10.14 -1.97 7.91
CA ASN A 61 -10.86 -1.34 9.04
C ASN A 61 -10.48 0.14 9.26
N GLY A 62 -10.31 0.90 8.18
CA GLY A 62 -9.93 2.32 8.23
C GLY A 62 -8.44 2.59 8.49
N LYS A 63 -7.62 1.56 8.69
CA LYS A 63 -6.18 1.71 8.97
C LYS A 63 -5.34 2.11 7.76
N ALA A 64 -5.79 1.78 6.55
CA ALA A 64 -5.11 2.09 5.30
C ALA A 64 -5.66 3.40 4.69
N SER A 65 -5.19 4.56 5.15
CA SER A 65 -5.69 5.88 4.71
C SER A 65 -5.59 6.10 3.20
N PHE A 66 -4.53 5.59 2.56
CA PHE A 66 -4.38 5.66 1.11
C PHE A 66 -5.41 4.79 0.36
N MET A 67 -5.89 3.69 0.96
CA MET A 67 -7.01 2.92 0.40
C MET A 67 -8.33 3.67 0.55
N ILE A 68 -8.51 4.46 1.61
CA ILE A 68 -9.67 5.35 1.73
C ILE A 68 -9.68 6.39 0.61
N GLN A 69 -8.53 6.95 0.22
CA GLN A 69 -8.44 7.85 -0.94
C GLN A 69 -8.86 7.16 -2.23
N ASN A 70 -8.40 5.93 -2.47
CA ASN A 70 -8.79 5.14 -3.63
C ASN A 70 -10.30 4.84 -3.64
N VAL A 71 -10.87 4.50 -2.49
CA VAL A 71 -12.32 4.31 -2.31
C VAL A 71 -13.09 5.59 -2.62
N LEU A 72 -12.65 6.74 -2.11
CA LEU A 72 -13.28 8.04 -2.38
C LEU A 72 -13.31 8.35 -3.88
N ALA A 73 -12.20 8.16 -4.58
CA ALA A 73 -12.11 8.37 -6.03
C ALA A 73 -13.06 7.43 -6.80
N ALA A 74 -13.05 6.13 -6.46
CA ALA A 74 -13.89 5.13 -7.09
C ALA A 74 -15.40 5.39 -6.83
N VAL A 75 -15.76 5.71 -5.60
CA VAL A 75 -17.13 6.02 -5.19
C VAL A 75 -17.65 7.24 -5.93
N LEU A 76 -16.87 8.32 -5.94
CA LEU A 76 -17.28 9.57 -6.59
C LEU A 76 -17.44 9.38 -8.11
N GLY A 77 -16.47 8.73 -8.77
CA GLY A 77 -16.55 8.44 -10.20
C GLY A 77 -17.75 7.56 -10.55
N THR A 78 -18.00 6.50 -9.77
CA THR A 78 -19.13 5.58 -9.95
C THR A 78 -20.48 6.29 -9.72
N PHE A 79 -20.57 7.13 -8.69
CA PHE A 79 -21.76 7.93 -8.41
C PHE A 79 -22.09 8.91 -9.54
N LEU A 80 -21.08 9.63 -10.02
CA LEU A 80 -21.24 10.59 -11.13
C LEU A 80 -21.56 9.90 -12.47
N SER A 81 -21.24 8.62 -12.60
CA SER A 81 -21.67 7.78 -13.74
C SER A 81 -23.11 7.26 -13.60
N GLY A 82 -23.87 7.71 -12.58
CA GLY A 82 -25.29 7.41 -12.41
C GLY A 82 -25.61 6.15 -11.61
N VAL A 83 -24.63 5.52 -10.97
CA VAL A 83 -24.88 4.36 -10.09
C VAL A 83 -25.47 4.85 -8.76
N ARG A 84 -26.54 4.21 -8.30
CA ARG A 84 -27.24 4.57 -7.05
C ARG A 84 -26.35 4.33 -5.82
N PRO A 85 -26.39 5.22 -4.80
CA PRO A 85 -25.58 5.13 -3.58
C PRO A 85 -25.69 3.78 -2.86
N GLU A 86 -26.89 3.17 -2.82
CA GLU A 86 -27.13 1.89 -2.16
C GLU A 86 -26.35 0.75 -2.83
N LYS A 87 -26.26 0.78 -4.17
CA LYS A 87 -25.49 -0.20 -4.94
C LYS A 87 -24.00 -0.03 -4.72
N ILE A 88 -23.52 1.21 -4.70
CA ILE A 88 -22.11 1.54 -4.38
C ILE A 88 -21.77 1.02 -2.98
N SER A 89 -22.61 1.34 -1.97
CA SER A 89 -22.43 0.88 -0.60
C SER A 89 -22.39 -0.64 -0.50
N GLN A 90 -23.31 -1.33 -1.17
CA GLN A 90 -23.34 -2.80 -1.18
C GLN A 90 -22.06 -3.39 -1.79
N SER A 91 -21.62 -2.88 -2.94
CA SER A 91 -20.40 -3.34 -3.62
C SER A 91 -19.17 -3.15 -2.76
N LEU A 92 -19.03 -2.00 -2.09
CA LEU A 92 -17.90 -1.73 -1.18
C LEU A 92 -17.83 -2.73 -0.02
N LYS A 93 -18.97 -3.10 0.56
CA LYS A 93 -19.04 -4.03 1.70
C LYS A 93 -18.75 -5.47 1.31
N THR A 94 -19.05 -5.85 0.07
CA THR A 94 -18.87 -7.22 -0.42
C THR A 94 -17.58 -7.44 -1.20
N PHE A 95 -16.86 -6.36 -1.54
CA PHE A 95 -15.57 -6.45 -2.22
C PHE A 95 -14.47 -6.83 -1.22
N ILE A 96 -14.05 -8.10 -1.27
CA ILE A 96 -12.98 -8.61 -0.42
C ILE A 96 -11.69 -8.62 -1.24
N PRO A 97 -10.68 -7.78 -0.90
CA PRO A 97 -9.42 -7.77 -1.62
C PRO A 97 -8.72 -9.13 -1.48
N SER A 98 -8.18 -9.60 -2.59
CA SER A 98 -7.45 -10.87 -2.64
C SER A 98 -6.31 -10.79 -3.65
N PRO A 99 -5.33 -11.72 -3.62
CA PRO A 99 -4.28 -11.79 -4.62
C PRO A 99 -4.80 -11.89 -6.05
N GLN A 100 -5.99 -12.45 -6.25
CA GLN A 100 -6.63 -12.59 -7.57
C GLN A 100 -7.36 -11.31 -8.01
N GLN A 101 -8.01 -10.60 -7.09
CA GLN A 101 -8.81 -9.41 -7.42
C GLN A 101 -7.99 -8.12 -7.41
N THR A 102 -7.04 -8.01 -6.48
CA THR A 102 -6.19 -6.82 -6.28
C THR A 102 -4.73 -7.22 -6.10
N PRO A 103 -4.09 -7.85 -7.10
CA PRO A 103 -2.71 -8.30 -6.95
C PRO A 103 -1.77 -7.13 -6.64
N GLY A 104 -0.91 -7.30 -5.64
CA GLY A 104 0.06 -6.28 -5.19
C GLY A 104 -0.58 -5.06 -4.51
N ARG A 105 -1.77 -5.21 -3.97
CA ARG A 105 -2.41 -4.16 -3.17
C ARG A 105 -2.72 -4.70 -1.79
N MET A 106 -1.71 -4.62 -0.89
CA MET A 106 -1.79 -5.10 0.50
C MET A 106 -2.30 -6.54 0.61
N ASN A 107 -1.80 -7.45 -0.22
CA ASN A 107 -2.17 -8.86 -0.13
C ASN A 107 -1.51 -9.50 1.10
N ILE A 108 -2.29 -9.77 2.14
CA ILE A 108 -1.81 -10.34 3.40
C ILE A 108 -2.06 -11.84 3.42
N PHE A 109 -0.98 -12.60 3.60
CA PHE A 109 -0.98 -14.04 3.79
C PHE A 109 -0.67 -14.35 5.26
N LYS A 110 -1.45 -15.25 5.87
CA LYS A 110 -1.35 -15.59 7.28
C LYS A 110 -0.69 -16.96 7.43
N PHE A 111 0.55 -16.97 7.85
CA PHE A 111 1.25 -18.14 8.33
C PHE A 111 0.88 -18.43 9.80
N HIS A 112 1.18 -19.62 10.29
CA HIS A 112 0.88 -20.01 11.67
C HIS A 112 1.51 -19.04 12.70
N ASP A 113 2.76 -18.66 12.49
CA ASP A 113 3.51 -17.86 13.45
C ASP A 113 3.62 -16.37 13.07
N PHE A 114 3.49 -15.99 11.81
CA PHE A 114 3.69 -14.62 11.33
C PHE A 114 2.75 -14.28 10.17
N ASN A 115 2.81 -13.02 9.72
CA ASN A 115 2.11 -12.60 8.51
C ASN A 115 3.10 -12.03 7.49
N ILE A 116 2.81 -12.23 6.21
CA ILE A 116 3.51 -11.55 5.12
C ILE A 116 2.54 -10.75 4.26
N MET A 117 2.90 -9.52 3.95
CA MET A 117 2.15 -8.63 3.05
C MET A 117 2.95 -8.40 1.78
N ILE A 118 2.27 -8.52 0.63
CA ILE A 118 2.81 -8.13 -0.69
C ILE A 118 2.13 -6.85 -1.13
N ASP A 119 2.94 -5.83 -1.49
CA ASP A 119 2.46 -4.56 -2.04
C ASP A 119 3.36 -4.10 -3.18
N PHE A 120 2.81 -3.31 -4.11
CA PHE A 120 3.51 -2.80 -5.29
C PHE A 120 4.20 -1.45 -5.04
N ALA A 121 4.22 -0.94 -3.82
CA ALA A 121 4.85 0.35 -3.53
C ALA A 121 6.32 0.38 -4.00
N HIS A 122 6.67 1.36 -4.84
CA HIS A 122 7.98 1.49 -5.50
C HIS A 122 8.46 2.95 -5.62
N ASN A 123 7.86 3.87 -4.88
CA ASN A 123 8.20 5.28 -4.86
C ASN A 123 8.03 5.86 -3.44
N PRO A 124 8.59 7.04 -3.14
CA PRO A 124 8.54 7.62 -1.80
C PRO A 124 7.13 7.76 -1.23
N ALA A 125 6.14 8.16 -2.05
CA ALA A 125 4.76 8.30 -1.59
C ALA A 125 4.14 6.95 -1.19
N GLY A 126 4.40 5.90 -1.98
CA GLY A 126 3.98 4.53 -1.66
C GLY A 126 4.63 4.01 -0.37
N TYR A 127 5.94 4.24 -0.19
CA TYR A 127 6.64 3.87 1.04
C TYR A 127 6.07 4.59 2.27
N ILE A 128 5.78 5.89 2.17
CA ILE A 128 5.11 6.65 3.25
C ILE A 128 3.72 6.07 3.56
N ALA A 129 2.95 5.71 2.54
CA ALA A 129 1.63 5.11 2.72
C ALA A 129 1.71 3.77 3.48
N ILE A 130 2.65 2.90 3.11
CA ILE A 130 2.91 1.63 3.80
C ILE A 130 3.42 1.88 5.23
N LYS A 131 4.35 2.83 5.43
CA LYS A 131 4.83 3.21 6.77
C LYS A 131 3.68 3.60 7.70
N ASN A 132 2.76 4.45 7.22
CA ASN A 132 1.61 4.89 8.01
C ASN A 132 0.70 3.72 8.38
N TYR A 133 0.48 2.78 7.46
CA TYR A 133 -0.26 1.55 7.75
C TYR A 133 0.48 0.68 8.78
N LEU A 134 1.79 0.44 8.59
CA LEU A 134 2.59 -0.37 9.49
C LEU A 134 2.70 0.21 10.91
N ALA A 135 2.55 1.52 11.08
CA ALA A 135 2.46 2.15 12.41
C ALA A 135 1.23 1.68 13.20
N THR A 136 0.17 1.22 12.52
CA THR A 136 -1.02 0.65 13.16
C THR A 136 -0.92 -0.85 13.45
N ILE A 137 0.13 -1.52 12.97
CA ILE A 137 0.33 -2.96 13.11
C ILE A 137 1.24 -3.24 14.30
N LYS A 138 0.76 -4.06 15.24
CA LYS A 138 1.58 -4.60 16.32
C LYS A 138 2.28 -5.86 15.82
N ALA A 139 3.59 -5.88 15.90
CA ALA A 139 4.45 -7.02 15.54
C ALA A 139 5.69 -7.04 16.45
N ASN A 140 6.28 -8.21 16.65
CA ASN A 140 7.53 -8.34 17.40
C ASN A 140 8.70 -7.76 16.60
N LYS A 141 8.75 -8.05 15.31
CA LYS A 141 9.72 -7.51 14.35
C LYS A 141 9.02 -7.25 13.02
N LYS A 142 9.35 -6.15 12.37
CA LYS A 142 8.92 -5.85 11.00
C LYS A 142 10.09 -6.04 10.05
N ILE A 143 9.96 -6.97 9.10
CA ILE A 143 10.98 -7.30 8.11
C ILE A 143 10.53 -6.78 6.76
N GLY A 144 11.35 -5.93 6.11
CA GLY A 144 11.06 -5.36 4.81
C GLY A 144 11.92 -5.93 3.69
N ILE A 145 11.28 -6.33 2.57
CA ILE A 145 11.99 -6.63 1.32
C ILE A 145 11.75 -5.45 0.41
N ILE A 146 12.83 -4.76 0.02
CA ILE A 146 12.76 -3.53 -0.74
C ILE A 146 13.61 -3.58 -2.02
N SER A 147 13.29 -2.71 -2.97
CA SER A 147 14.10 -2.48 -4.17
C SER A 147 13.97 -1.03 -4.65
N GLY A 148 14.80 -0.65 -5.61
CA GLY A 148 14.70 0.62 -6.32
C GLY A 148 14.34 0.44 -7.78
N VAL A 149 13.79 1.48 -8.41
CA VAL A 149 13.53 1.56 -9.84
C VAL A 149 14.52 2.53 -10.46
N GLY A 150 15.34 2.04 -11.40
CA GLY A 150 16.55 2.71 -11.85
C GLY A 150 16.36 4.06 -12.58
N ASP A 151 15.18 4.36 -13.11
CA ASP A 151 14.85 5.66 -13.71
C ASP A 151 14.36 6.72 -12.71
N ARG A 152 14.30 6.38 -11.42
CA ARG A 152 13.99 7.35 -10.37
C ARG A 152 15.19 8.24 -10.07
N ARG A 153 14.92 9.46 -9.57
CA ARG A 153 15.99 10.37 -9.11
C ARG A 153 16.73 9.75 -7.93
N ASP A 154 17.97 10.16 -7.73
CA ASP A 154 18.78 9.67 -6.60
C ASP A 154 18.14 9.97 -5.25
N GLU A 155 17.55 11.17 -5.11
CA GLU A 155 16.85 11.60 -3.91
C GLU A 155 15.63 10.73 -3.61
N ASP A 156 14.91 10.28 -4.64
CA ASP A 156 13.74 9.41 -4.46
C ASP A 156 14.16 8.01 -3.97
N LEU A 157 15.27 7.46 -4.49
CA LEU A 157 15.82 6.18 -4.03
C LEU A 157 16.34 6.29 -2.58
N GLN A 158 17.04 7.37 -2.26
CA GLN A 158 17.48 7.63 -0.88
C GLN A 158 16.29 7.80 0.07
N ALA A 159 15.25 8.53 -0.33
CA ALA A 159 14.03 8.70 0.45
C ALA A 159 13.30 7.37 0.69
N CYS A 160 13.28 6.45 -0.30
CA CYS A 160 12.76 5.10 -0.12
C CYS A 160 13.57 4.31 0.92
N GLY A 161 14.90 4.34 0.83
CA GLY A 161 15.78 3.69 1.81
C GLY A 161 15.60 4.23 3.22
N LYS A 162 15.53 5.56 3.37
CA LYS A 162 15.25 6.24 4.65
C LYS A 162 13.90 5.82 5.23
N THR A 163 12.85 5.90 4.43
CA THR A 163 11.50 5.54 4.89
C THR A 163 11.42 4.05 5.26
N ALA A 164 12.14 3.18 4.54
CA ALA A 164 12.24 1.76 4.88
C ALA A 164 12.88 1.56 6.28
N ALA A 165 13.98 2.25 6.57
CA ALA A 165 14.64 2.16 7.88
C ALA A 165 13.81 2.77 9.04
N GLU A 166 12.86 3.65 8.72
CA GLU A 166 11.91 4.21 9.70
C GLU A 166 10.74 3.28 10.01
N MET A 167 10.43 2.31 9.13
CA MET A 167 9.26 1.43 9.28
C MET A 167 9.60 -0.04 9.54
N PHE A 168 10.83 -0.46 9.27
CA PHE A 168 11.29 -1.83 9.45
C PHE A 168 12.37 -1.94 10.53
N ASP A 169 12.46 -3.12 11.13
CA ASP A 169 13.52 -3.48 12.07
C ASP A 169 14.68 -4.22 11.38
N TYR A 170 14.41 -4.79 10.20
CA TYR A 170 15.35 -5.49 9.35
C TYR A 170 14.98 -5.35 7.88
N ILE A 171 15.96 -5.17 7.02
CA ILE A 171 15.75 -4.95 5.60
C ILE A 171 16.51 -5.97 4.76
N ILE A 172 15.83 -6.56 3.78
CA ILE A 172 16.42 -7.34 2.69
C ILE A 172 16.32 -6.49 1.42
N ILE A 173 17.45 -6.14 0.83
CA ILE A 173 17.50 -5.39 -0.42
C ILE A 173 17.62 -6.39 -1.56
N ARG A 174 16.65 -6.36 -2.49
CA ARG A 174 16.71 -7.14 -3.73
C ARG A 174 16.83 -6.18 -4.92
N GLN A 175 17.58 -6.51 -5.98
CA GLN A 175 17.77 -5.61 -7.12
C GLN A 175 18.19 -6.35 -8.40
N GLU A 176 17.51 -7.39 -8.78
CA GLU A 176 17.81 -8.10 -10.04
C GLU A 176 17.18 -7.46 -11.29
N LYS A 177 16.14 -6.63 -11.14
CA LYS A 177 15.31 -6.09 -12.23
C LYS A 177 15.14 -4.57 -12.13
N ASN A 178 14.50 -4.00 -13.13
CA ASN A 178 14.18 -2.57 -13.19
C ASN A 178 15.37 -1.61 -13.09
N LEU A 179 16.54 -2.05 -13.60
CA LEU A 179 17.80 -1.29 -13.57
C LEU A 179 17.74 -0.02 -14.45
N ARG A 180 17.01 -0.06 -15.57
CA ARG A 180 16.72 1.08 -16.46
C ARG A 180 17.93 1.99 -16.71
N GLY A 181 19.05 1.37 -17.11
CA GLY A 181 20.30 2.07 -17.43
C GLY A 181 21.25 2.29 -16.25
N ARG A 182 20.89 1.93 -15.03
CA ARG A 182 21.81 1.91 -13.87
C ARG A 182 22.32 0.49 -13.61
N THR A 183 23.38 0.39 -12.83
CA THR A 183 23.82 -0.90 -12.30
C THR A 183 23.11 -1.20 -10.99
N GLU A 184 22.95 -2.48 -10.66
CA GLU A 184 22.43 -2.96 -9.39
C GLU A 184 23.12 -2.26 -8.19
N LYS A 185 24.46 -2.23 -8.22
CA LYS A 185 25.30 -1.61 -7.20
C LYS A 185 24.94 -0.13 -6.95
N VAL A 186 24.68 0.64 -7.99
CA VAL A 186 24.32 2.06 -7.86
C VAL A 186 22.99 2.22 -7.13
N ILE A 187 21.98 1.44 -7.50
CA ILE A 187 20.67 1.50 -6.87
C ILE A 187 20.74 1.07 -5.39
N ILE A 188 21.42 -0.05 -5.11
CA ILE A 188 21.62 -0.53 -3.74
C ILE A 188 22.32 0.53 -2.89
N ASN A 189 23.39 1.15 -3.39
CA ASN A 189 24.13 2.17 -2.66
C ASN A 189 23.26 3.39 -2.32
N LEU A 190 22.34 3.80 -3.19
CA LEU A 190 21.42 4.90 -2.94
C LEU A 190 20.38 4.53 -1.86
N LEU A 191 19.83 3.33 -1.90
CA LEU A 191 18.95 2.82 -0.86
C LEU A 191 19.67 2.75 0.50
N VAL A 192 20.88 2.17 0.53
CA VAL A 192 21.71 2.03 1.73
C VAL A 192 22.09 3.40 2.30
N LYS A 193 22.40 4.38 1.44
CA LYS A 193 22.65 5.76 1.89
C LYS A 193 21.46 6.31 2.66
N GLY A 194 20.23 6.15 2.13
CA GLY A 194 19.02 6.55 2.83
C GLY A 194 18.80 5.78 4.14
N ILE A 195 19.05 4.47 4.17
CA ILE A 195 18.97 3.64 5.39
C ILE A 195 19.91 4.18 6.47
N HIS A 196 21.14 4.50 6.11
CA HIS A 196 22.16 4.98 7.04
C HIS A 196 21.90 6.41 7.55
N GLU A 197 21.05 7.21 6.88
CA GLU A 197 20.57 8.49 7.43
C GLU A 197 19.74 8.32 8.70
N VAL A 198 19.06 7.18 8.87
CA VAL A 198 18.28 6.89 10.08
C VAL A 198 19.17 6.32 11.17
N ARG A 199 20.00 5.33 10.82
CA ARG A 199 20.94 4.68 11.75
C ARG A 199 22.08 4.04 10.97
N SER A 200 23.33 4.43 11.26
CA SER A 200 24.52 3.98 10.54
C SER A 200 24.76 2.47 10.58
N ASN A 201 24.36 1.80 11.66
CA ASN A 201 24.47 0.36 11.86
C ASN A 201 23.13 -0.36 11.70
N PHE A 202 22.23 0.15 10.86
CA PHE A 202 20.94 -0.50 10.60
C PHE A 202 21.16 -1.91 10.02
N PRO A 203 20.48 -2.95 10.56
CA PRO A 203 20.67 -4.31 10.08
C PRO A 203 19.97 -4.51 8.73
N TYR A 204 20.76 -4.80 7.70
CA TYR A 204 20.25 -5.16 6.38
C TYR A 204 21.14 -6.23 5.73
N GLU A 205 20.60 -6.89 4.72
CA GLU A 205 21.33 -7.78 3.83
C GLU A 205 20.92 -7.55 2.37
N VAL A 206 21.71 -8.04 1.44
CA VAL A 206 21.43 -7.97 0.00
C VAL A 206 21.24 -9.38 -0.53
N ILE A 207 20.05 -9.66 -1.05
CA ILE A 207 19.72 -10.90 -1.77
C ILE A 207 19.10 -10.46 -3.09
N SER A 208 19.91 -10.42 -4.15
CA SER A 208 19.54 -9.79 -5.42
C SER A 208 18.27 -10.32 -6.04
N LYS A 209 18.03 -11.65 -5.99
CA LYS A 209 16.86 -12.26 -6.59
C LYS A 209 15.63 -12.17 -5.67
N GLU A 210 14.54 -11.68 -6.22
CA GLU A 210 13.29 -11.48 -5.48
C GLU A 210 12.76 -12.75 -4.84
N ILE A 211 12.73 -13.86 -5.59
CA ILE A 211 12.24 -15.15 -5.10
C ILE A 211 13.05 -15.63 -3.90
N GLU A 212 14.40 -15.51 -3.99
CA GLU A 212 15.30 -15.91 -2.92
C GLU A 212 15.16 -14.99 -1.69
N ALA A 213 14.99 -13.68 -1.91
CA ALA A 213 14.77 -12.70 -0.83
C ALA A 213 13.47 -12.97 -0.06
N ILE A 214 12.37 -13.27 -0.80
CA ILE A 214 11.08 -13.61 -0.17
C ILE A 214 11.19 -14.95 0.57
N ALA A 215 11.75 -15.98 -0.04
CA ALA A 215 11.94 -17.28 0.60
C ALA A 215 12.78 -17.15 1.89
N HIS A 216 13.88 -16.41 1.83
CA HIS A 216 14.73 -16.16 2.99
C HIS A 216 13.96 -15.42 4.10
N SER A 217 13.16 -14.40 3.76
CA SER A 217 12.36 -13.68 4.75
C SER A 217 11.36 -14.58 5.48
N ILE A 218 10.76 -15.55 4.78
CA ILE A 218 9.84 -16.54 5.36
C ILE A 218 10.59 -17.46 6.34
N ILE A 219 11.81 -17.88 5.98
CA ILE A 219 12.65 -18.78 6.81
C ILE A 219 13.11 -18.10 8.11
N ILE A 220 13.46 -16.82 8.05
CA ILE A 220 13.96 -16.08 9.23
C ILE A 220 12.85 -15.48 10.10
N ALA A 221 11.63 -15.38 9.59
CA ALA A 221 10.49 -14.85 10.33
C ALA A 221 10.15 -15.72 11.54
N LYS A 222 9.81 -15.08 12.64
CA LYS A 222 9.49 -15.73 13.91
C LYS A 222 8.06 -15.38 14.35
N LYS A 223 7.63 -16.06 15.39
CA LYS A 223 6.29 -15.84 15.97
C LYS A 223 6.07 -14.39 16.33
N GLY A 224 4.97 -13.83 15.79
CA GLY A 224 4.56 -12.45 15.98
C GLY A 224 5.23 -11.45 15.06
N ASP A 225 6.07 -11.88 14.11
CA ASP A 225 6.68 -10.99 13.12
C ASP A 225 5.70 -10.59 12.01
N PHE A 226 6.02 -9.49 11.32
CA PHE A 226 5.30 -9.03 10.15
C PHE A 226 6.29 -8.76 9.01
N VAL A 227 6.19 -9.54 7.95
CA VAL A 227 7.04 -9.39 6.75
C VAL A 227 6.31 -8.55 5.72
N VAL A 228 7.02 -7.68 5.00
CA VAL A 228 6.48 -6.88 3.91
C VAL A 228 7.38 -7.01 2.69
N ALA A 229 6.85 -7.56 1.61
CA ALA A 229 7.52 -7.60 0.31
C ALA A 229 6.98 -6.46 -0.57
N LEU A 230 7.81 -5.44 -0.81
CA LEU A 230 7.54 -4.39 -1.79
C LEU A 230 8.02 -4.90 -3.15
N SER A 231 7.09 -5.50 -3.91
CA SER A 231 7.37 -6.25 -5.14
C SER A 231 6.84 -5.54 -6.37
N ASP A 232 7.66 -5.48 -7.41
CA ASP A 232 7.28 -5.00 -8.74
C ASP A 232 6.97 -6.14 -9.73
N VAL A 233 7.27 -7.41 -9.37
CA VAL A 233 6.84 -8.60 -10.09
C VAL A 233 5.87 -9.39 -9.22
N VAL A 234 4.73 -8.78 -8.95
CA VAL A 234 3.72 -9.23 -7.97
C VAL A 234 3.29 -10.68 -8.13
N SER A 235 3.14 -11.18 -9.38
CA SER A 235 2.74 -12.56 -9.63
C SER A 235 3.74 -13.55 -9.03
N ASN A 236 5.03 -13.35 -9.26
CA ASN A 236 6.08 -14.22 -8.75
C ASN A 236 6.13 -14.18 -7.22
N ALA A 237 5.98 -13.00 -6.63
CA ALA A 237 5.94 -12.85 -5.19
C ALA A 237 4.76 -13.60 -4.55
N ILE A 238 3.58 -13.50 -5.15
CA ILE A 238 2.38 -14.23 -4.70
C ILE A 238 2.60 -15.74 -4.81
N GLU A 239 3.12 -16.23 -5.94
CA GLU A 239 3.38 -17.67 -6.16
C GLU A 239 4.34 -18.24 -5.10
N VAL A 240 5.43 -17.54 -4.81
CA VAL A 240 6.40 -18.00 -3.80
C VAL A 240 5.76 -18.04 -2.41
N VAL A 241 5.05 -16.99 -2.01
CA VAL A 241 4.40 -16.95 -0.70
C VAL A 241 3.33 -18.03 -0.59
N GLN A 242 2.53 -18.24 -1.64
CA GLN A 242 1.50 -19.27 -1.66
C GLN A 242 2.11 -20.67 -1.55
N PHE A 243 3.21 -20.93 -2.27
CA PHE A 243 3.92 -22.21 -2.20
C PHE A 243 4.34 -22.56 -0.77
N TYR A 244 4.97 -21.62 -0.05
CA TYR A 244 5.38 -21.84 1.35
C TYR A 244 4.20 -21.99 2.31
N LEU A 245 3.13 -21.24 2.09
CA LEU A 245 1.90 -21.34 2.89
C LEU A 245 1.21 -22.70 2.72
N ASP A 246 1.19 -23.23 1.48
CA ASP A 246 0.63 -24.55 1.19
C ASP A 246 1.46 -25.66 1.85
N GLN A 247 2.79 -25.55 1.85
CA GLN A 247 3.68 -26.48 2.55
C GLN A 247 3.46 -26.47 4.06
N GLU A 248 3.36 -25.28 4.68
CA GLU A 248 3.04 -25.17 6.11
C GLU A 248 1.70 -25.82 6.43
N THR A 249 0.69 -25.57 5.63
CA THR A 249 -0.66 -26.12 5.81
C THR A 249 -0.67 -27.67 5.72
N GLN A 250 0.12 -28.23 4.82
CA GLN A 250 0.28 -29.69 4.70
C GLN A 250 1.00 -30.30 5.90
N SER A 251 2.06 -29.66 6.37
CA SER A 251 2.83 -30.10 7.54
C SER A 251 1.98 -30.12 8.82
N LEU A 252 1.15 -29.07 9.02
CA LEU A 252 0.25 -28.98 10.17
C LEU A 252 -0.90 -30.00 10.15
N LYS A 253 -1.30 -30.50 8.98
CA LYS A 253 -2.30 -31.58 8.86
C LYS A 253 -1.72 -32.97 9.09
N SER A 254 -0.41 -33.12 9.02
CA SER A 254 0.31 -34.38 9.15
C SER A 254 0.87 -34.61 10.56
N SER A 255 0.84 -33.59 11.42
CA SER A 255 1.22 -33.60 12.83
C SER A 255 0.00 -33.67 13.74
#